data_b68939ef274ed396f768436df485dd51
#
_entry.id   b68939ef274ed396f768436df485dd51
#
_cell.length_a   1.000
_cell.length_b   1.000
_cell.length_c   1.000
_cell.angle_alpha   90.00
_cell.angle_beta   90.00
_cell.angle_gamma   90.00
#
_symmetry.space_group_name_H-M   'P 1'
#
loop_
_entity.id
_entity.type
_entity.pdbx_description
1 polymer ?
#
loop_
_entity_poly.entity_id
_entity_poly.type
_entity_poly.pdbx_seq_one_letter_code
_entity_poly.pdbx_strand_id
1 'polypeptide(L)'
;RDFCLSRGLGDVYKRQPYSITDMKQVLSGFFISSFVEGHPLVYNSGIHLMTENCQSNGQAEVGFIGRVLLNAFNAWEYGHQSDREDLKANSMKVFDSYLKNGFTPVGFFKESVDFDKGYEDPVHSIRRQSEGIYAMLHFLAYEKENGRRHPEWEQKMKNMLDILLRLQQADGSFPRKFRDDFTIVDTSGGSTPSATLPLVMGYKYFKDKRYLASAKQTADYLEKVLISKADYFSSTLDANCEDKEASLYA
;
A
#
# COMPACT_ATOMS: atom_id res chain seq x y z
N ARG A 1 -10.94 12.49 37.17
CA ARG A 1 -10.21 11.25 36.76
C ARG A 1 -9.54 11.39 35.39
N ASP A 2 -10.07 12.21 34.49
CA ASP A 2 -9.54 12.40 33.12
C ASP A 2 -8.28 13.29 33.07
N PHE A 3 -8.03 14.04 34.11
CA PHE A 3 -6.89 14.96 34.20
C PHE A 3 -5.51 14.26 34.33
N CYS A 4 -5.51 13.04 34.90
CA CYS A 4 -4.26 12.28 35.06
C CYS A 4 -3.81 11.59 33.77
N LEU A 5 -4.73 11.20 32.89
CA LEU A 5 -4.41 10.58 31.60
C LEU A 5 -3.82 11.57 30.59
N SER A 6 -4.37 12.80 30.56
CA SER A 6 -3.86 13.83 29.65
C SER A 6 -2.45 14.32 30.03
N ARG A 7 -2.11 14.36 31.32
CA ARG A 7 -0.74 14.67 31.78
C ARG A 7 0.25 13.55 31.49
N GLY A 8 -0.16 12.28 31.67
CA GLY A 8 0.69 11.13 31.35
C GLY A 8 1.05 11.04 29.88
N LEU A 9 0.07 11.27 29.01
CA LEU A 9 0.31 11.32 27.55
C LEU A 9 1.20 12.51 27.15
N GLY A 10 0.96 13.70 27.72
CA GLY A 10 1.79 14.88 27.46
C GLY A 10 3.26 14.68 27.88
N ASP A 11 3.54 13.97 28.96
CA ASP A 11 4.89 13.66 29.41
C ASP A 11 5.56 12.56 28.54
N VAL A 12 4.79 11.60 28.04
CA VAL A 12 5.31 10.60 27.10
C VAL A 12 5.72 11.26 25.77
N TYR A 13 4.92 12.17 25.25
CA TYR A 13 5.28 12.93 24.05
C TYR A 13 6.48 13.87 24.24
N LYS A 14 6.63 14.43 25.43
CA LYS A 14 7.80 15.29 25.75
C LYS A 14 9.10 14.52 25.96
N ARG A 15 9.01 13.21 26.19
CA ARG A 15 10.16 12.33 26.45
C ARG A 15 10.50 11.43 25.28
N GLN A 16 10.04 11.75 24.07
CA GLN A 16 10.47 11.02 22.88
C GLN A 16 11.99 11.21 22.72
N PRO A 17 12.78 10.13 22.80
CA PRO A 17 14.25 10.24 22.78
C PRO A 17 14.78 10.66 21.41
N TYR A 18 13.92 10.66 20.38
CA TYR A 18 14.32 10.96 19.00
C TYR A 18 13.50 12.11 18.41
N SER A 19 14.21 13.02 17.75
CA SER A 19 13.56 14.05 16.93
C SER A 19 12.99 13.45 15.64
N ILE A 20 12.11 14.19 14.95
CA ILE A 20 11.64 13.80 13.62
C ILE A 20 12.81 13.62 12.64
N THR A 21 13.87 14.43 12.78
CA THR A 21 15.08 14.32 11.97
C THR A 21 15.79 13.00 12.22
N ASP A 22 15.95 12.61 13.49
CA ASP A 22 16.56 11.32 13.86
C ASP A 22 15.75 10.15 13.32
N MET A 23 14.41 10.23 13.43
CA MET A 23 13.51 9.20 12.88
C MET A 23 13.66 9.07 11.37
N LYS A 24 13.68 10.18 10.62
CA LYS A 24 13.92 10.18 9.18
C LYS A 24 15.26 9.58 8.81
N GLN A 25 16.30 9.86 9.58
CA GLN A 25 17.62 9.30 9.38
C GLN A 25 17.64 7.78 9.60
N VAL A 26 17.03 7.30 10.69
CA VAL A 26 16.91 5.86 10.98
C VAL A 26 16.13 5.14 9.87
N LEU A 27 14.97 5.68 9.47
CA LEU A 27 14.15 5.08 8.41
C LEU A 27 14.88 5.07 7.06
N SER A 28 15.63 6.13 6.73
CA SER A 28 16.43 6.18 5.51
C SER A 28 17.58 5.17 5.55
N GLY A 29 18.24 5.03 6.70
CA GLY A 29 19.26 4.00 6.91
C GLY A 29 18.69 2.59 6.76
N PHE A 30 17.50 2.35 7.31
CA PHE A 30 16.80 1.08 7.15
C PHE A 30 16.43 0.81 5.69
N PHE A 31 15.91 1.79 4.95
CA PHE A 31 15.60 1.64 3.53
C PHE A 31 16.83 1.20 2.73
N ILE A 32 17.98 1.82 2.99
CA ILE A 32 19.24 1.45 2.31
C ILE A 32 19.73 0.06 2.73
N SER A 33 19.76 -0.24 4.03
CA SER A 33 20.32 -1.50 4.54
C SER A 33 19.45 -2.72 4.25
N SER A 34 18.14 -2.53 4.08
CA SER A 34 17.19 -3.61 3.75
C SER A 34 16.97 -3.80 2.25
N PHE A 35 17.65 -3.02 1.41
CA PHE A 35 17.48 -3.02 -0.03
C PHE A 35 18.05 -4.29 -0.66
N VAL A 36 17.24 -4.99 -1.46
CA VAL A 36 17.60 -6.26 -2.10
C VAL A 36 17.52 -6.12 -3.61
N GLU A 37 18.65 -6.39 -4.26
CA GLU A 37 18.81 -6.44 -5.71
C GLU A 37 19.14 -7.88 -6.16
N GLY A 38 19.14 -8.11 -7.47
CA GLY A 38 19.51 -9.41 -8.04
C GLY A 38 18.31 -10.30 -8.39
N HIS A 39 17.11 -9.87 -8.05
CA HIS A 39 15.85 -10.51 -8.44
C HIS A 39 15.10 -9.69 -9.50
N PRO A 40 14.12 -10.29 -10.20
CA PRO A 40 13.29 -9.55 -11.17
C PRO A 40 12.55 -8.35 -10.58
N LEU A 41 12.16 -8.43 -9.30
CA LEU A 41 11.68 -7.29 -8.51
C LEU A 41 12.75 -6.87 -7.51
N VAL A 42 12.96 -5.57 -7.42
CA VAL A 42 13.81 -4.95 -6.38
C VAL A 42 12.91 -4.54 -5.23
N TYR A 43 13.32 -4.81 -4.01
CA TYR A 43 12.47 -4.61 -2.83
C TYR A 43 13.28 -4.34 -1.56
N ASN A 44 12.58 -4.01 -0.49
CA ASN A 44 13.15 -3.97 0.84
C ASN A 44 12.75 -5.24 1.60
N SER A 45 13.71 -5.94 2.17
CA SER A 45 13.44 -7.12 2.97
C SER A 45 12.84 -6.74 4.33
N GLY A 46 11.97 -7.60 4.85
CA GLY A 46 11.52 -7.50 6.23
C GLY A 46 12.62 -7.84 7.23
N ILE A 47 12.45 -7.41 8.48
CA ILE A 47 13.30 -7.83 9.58
C ILE A 47 12.61 -8.96 10.35
N HIS A 48 13.29 -10.09 10.54
CA HIS A 48 12.88 -11.09 11.49
C HIS A 48 13.28 -10.67 12.90
N LEU A 49 12.37 -9.99 13.62
CA LEU A 49 12.60 -9.52 14.99
C LEU A 49 12.92 -10.63 15.99
N MET A 50 12.54 -11.88 15.68
CA MET A 50 12.68 -13.02 16.59
C MET A 50 14.07 -13.70 16.55
N THR A 51 14.93 -13.35 15.60
CA THR A 51 16.18 -14.11 15.37
C THR A 51 17.45 -13.28 15.51
N GLU A 52 17.38 -12.01 15.92
CA GLU A 52 18.50 -11.06 15.95
C GLU A 52 19.27 -10.92 14.61
N ASN A 53 18.83 -11.63 13.59
CA ASN A 53 19.42 -11.59 12.25
C ASN A 53 18.54 -10.77 11.32
N CYS A 54 19.08 -9.67 10.80
CA CYS A 54 18.51 -8.91 9.72
C CYS A 54 18.70 -9.67 8.38
N GLN A 55 18.18 -10.90 8.29
CA GLN A 55 18.21 -11.64 7.05
C GLN A 55 17.04 -11.22 6.16
N SER A 56 17.30 -11.14 4.86
CA SER A 56 16.25 -11.02 3.87
C SER A 56 15.22 -12.14 4.07
N ASN A 57 13.94 -11.80 4.09
CA ASN A 57 12.88 -12.80 4.09
C ASN A 57 12.60 -13.38 2.69
N GLY A 58 13.37 -12.97 1.68
CA GLY A 58 13.21 -13.42 0.29
C GLY A 58 11.89 -12.98 -0.38
N GLN A 59 11.11 -12.12 0.26
CA GLN A 59 9.76 -11.78 -0.18
C GLN A 59 9.62 -10.32 -0.59
N ALA A 60 9.10 -10.09 -1.80
CA ALA A 60 8.64 -8.80 -2.27
C ALA A 60 7.12 -8.71 -2.12
N GLU A 61 6.62 -7.72 -1.37
CA GLU A 61 5.20 -7.49 -1.14
C GLU A 61 4.81 -6.05 -1.49
N VAL A 62 3.84 -5.90 -2.39
CA VAL A 62 3.41 -4.59 -2.89
C VAL A 62 2.63 -3.78 -1.86
N GLY A 63 1.91 -4.43 -0.98
CA GLY A 63 1.10 -3.82 0.08
C GLY A 63 1.21 -4.59 1.40
N PHE A 64 0.36 -4.23 2.38
CA PHE A 64 0.31 -4.82 3.71
C PHE A 64 1.64 -4.64 4.47
N ILE A 65 2.37 -5.69 4.76
CA ILE A 65 3.61 -5.62 5.55
C ILE A 65 4.75 -5.01 4.72
N GLY A 66 4.94 -5.47 3.50
CA GLY A 66 6.08 -5.08 2.66
C GLY A 66 6.01 -3.64 2.16
N ARG A 67 4.86 -3.23 1.63
CA ARG A 67 4.61 -1.87 1.10
C ARG A 67 5.75 -1.31 0.25
N VAL A 68 6.35 -2.16 -0.59
CA VAL A 68 7.58 -1.85 -1.33
C VAL A 68 7.46 -0.54 -2.12
N LEU A 69 6.35 -0.35 -2.86
CA LEU A 69 6.17 0.86 -3.67
C LEU A 69 5.96 2.12 -2.81
N LEU A 70 5.28 2.00 -1.66
CA LEU A 70 5.09 3.14 -0.75
C LEU A 70 6.41 3.52 -0.07
N ASN A 71 7.20 2.54 0.34
CA ASN A 71 8.53 2.78 0.92
C ASN A 71 9.45 3.45 -0.12
N ALA A 72 9.43 2.97 -1.36
CA ALA A 72 10.19 3.59 -2.44
C ALA A 72 9.75 5.03 -2.72
N PHE A 73 8.44 5.32 -2.70
CA PHE A 73 7.95 6.69 -2.86
C PHE A 73 8.40 7.60 -1.71
N ASN A 74 8.25 7.16 -0.47
CA ASN A 74 8.69 7.94 0.69
C ASN A 74 10.21 8.22 0.65
N ALA A 75 11.00 7.23 0.24
CA ALA A 75 12.45 7.40 0.07
C ALA A 75 12.78 8.34 -1.11
N TRP A 76 12.03 8.28 -2.20
CA TRP A 76 12.16 9.17 -3.35
C TRP A 76 11.89 10.63 -2.98
N GLU A 77 10.74 10.88 -2.33
CA GLU A 77 10.35 12.22 -1.89
C GLU A 77 11.37 12.80 -0.89
N TYR A 78 11.73 12.02 0.13
CA TYR A 78 12.72 12.45 1.11
C TYR A 78 14.13 12.62 0.50
N GLY A 79 14.50 11.78 -0.45
CA GLY A 79 15.73 11.89 -1.20
C GLY A 79 15.84 13.21 -1.95
N HIS A 80 14.75 13.69 -2.55
CA HIS A 80 14.69 15.02 -3.17
C HIS A 80 14.73 16.16 -2.14
N GLN A 81 14.05 16.02 -1.01
CA GLN A 81 14.03 17.04 0.04
C GLN A 81 15.39 17.19 0.76
N SER A 82 16.18 16.13 0.82
CA SER A 82 17.45 16.06 1.58
C SER A 82 18.69 15.92 0.71
N ASP A 83 18.52 15.98 -0.60
CA ASP A 83 19.59 15.81 -1.61
C ASP A 83 20.36 14.49 -1.48
N ARG A 84 19.64 13.40 -1.16
CA ARG A 84 20.18 12.05 -0.97
C ARG A 84 20.07 11.23 -2.26
N GLU A 85 21.13 11.20 -3.06
CA GLU A 85 21.19 10.48 -4.34
C GLU A 85 21.00 8.96 -4.18
N ASP A 86 21.50 8.38 -3.09
CA ASP A 86 21.34 6.96 -2.80
C ASP A 86 19.86 6.55 -2.64
N LEU A 87 19.06 7.36 -1.94
CA LEU A 87 17.63 7.15 -1.80
C LEU A 87 16.90 7.27 -3.14
N LYS A 88 17.22 8.31 -3.92
CA LYS A 88 16.64 8.52 -5.24
C LYS A 88 16.96 7.36 -6.19
N ALA A 89 18.23 6.96 -6.26
CA ALA A 89 18.67 5.89 -7.14
C ALA A 89 18.02 4.54 -6.78
N ASN A 90 17.97 4.18 -5.49
CA ASN A 90 17.35 2.93 -5.05
C ASN A 90 15.82 2.93 -5.28
N SER A 91 15.15 4.05 -5.04
CA SER A 91 13.73 4.18 -5.32
C SER A 91 13.41 3.97 -6.80
N MET A 92 14.19 4.57 -7.70
CA MET A 92 13.99 4.38 -9.15
C MET A 92 14.20 2.93 -9.56
N LYS A 93 15.20 2.23 -9.01
CA LYS A 93 15.37 0.79 -9.27
C LYS A 93 14.13 -0.02 -8.88
N VAL A 94 13.49 0.31 -7.74
CA VAL A 94 12.23 -0.33 -7.35
C VAL A 94 11.15 -0.06 -8.40
N PHE A 95 10.91 1.21 -8.75
CA PHE A 95 9.87 1.58 -9.71
C PHE A 95 10.09 0.93 -11.07
N ASP A 96 11.31 0.97 -11.60
CA ASP A 96 11.65 0.38 -12.90
C ASP A 96 11.47 -1.15 -12.90
N SER A 97 11.87 -1.82 -11.81
CA SER A 97 11.70 -3.27 -11.68
C SER A 97 10.23 -3.67 -11.65
N TYR A 98 9.39 -2.92 -10.92
CA TYR A 98 7.95 -3.17 -10.86
C TYR A 98 7.24 -2.82 -12.16
N LEU A 99 7.62 -1.73 -12.84
CA LEU A 99 7.07 -1.38 -14.15
C LEU A 99 7.29 -2.52 -15.16
N LYS A 100 8.47 -3.13 -15.11
CA LYS A 100 8.86 -4.20 -16.03
C LYS A 100 8.31 -5.56 -15.66
N ASN A 101 8.35 -5.93 -14.39
CA ASN A 101 8.12 -7.30 -13.94
C ASN A 101 7.02 -7.46 -12.88
N GLY A 102 6.49 -6.35 -12.36
CA GLY A 102 5.61 -6.34 -11.17
C GLY A 102 4.13 -6.55 -11.47
N PHE A 103 3.75 -6.90 -12.71
CA PHE A 103 2.36 -7.10 -13.09
C PHE A 103 2.09 -8.52 -13.57
N THR A 104 0.89 -9.03 -13.23
CA THR A 104 0.35 -10.26 -13.84
C THR A 104 -0.06 -9.99 -15.30
N PRO A 105 -0.28 -11.03 -16.11
CA PRO A 105 -0.75 -10.87 -17.49
C PRO A 105 -2.05 -10.06 -17.63
N VAL A 106 -2.92 -10.11 -16.64
CA VAL A 106 -4.20 -9.37 -16.61
C VAL A 106 -4.00 -7.90 -16.20
N GLY A 107 -2.91 -7.60 -15.51
CA GLY A 107 -2.54 -6.24 -15.11
C GLY A 107 -2.71 -5.92 -13.64
N PHE A 108 -2.94 -6.91 -12.77
CA PHE A 108 -2.80 -6.76 -11.33
C PHE A 108 -1.35 -6.63 -10.92
N PHE A 109 -1.06 -6.00 -9.78
CA PHE A 109 0.24 -6.15 -9.16
C PHE A 109 0.46 -7.60 -8.72
N LYS A 110 1.68 -8.10 -8.90
CA LYS A 110 2.17 -9.29 -8.19
C LYS A 110 2.28 -8.94 -6.72
N GLU A 111 1.35 -9.46 -5.92
CA GLU A 111 1.18 -9.01 -4.54
C GLU A 111 2.27 -9.46 -3.61
N SER A 112 2.63 -10.73 -3.72
CA SER A 112 3.64 -11.39 -2.90
C SER A 112 4.41 -12.37 -3.75
N VAL A 113 5.72 -12.17 -3.85
CA VAL A 113 6.65 -13.02 -4.56
C VAL A 113 7.73 -13.48 -3.60
N ASP A 114 7.80 -14.79 -3.36
CA ASP A 114 8.82 -15.42 -2.54
C ASP A 114 9.92 -15.97 -3.47
N PHE A 115 11.03 -15.29 -3.52
CA PHE A 115 12.15 -15.65 -4.40
C PHE A 115 12.93 -16.87 -3.92
N ASP A 116 12.93 -17.12 -2.61
CA ASP A 116 13.62 -18.28 -2.03
C ASP A 116 12.86 -19.57 -2.37
N LYS A 117 11.54 -19.49 -2.42
CA LYS A 117 10.66 -20.63 -2.77
C LYS A 117 10.26 -20.68 -4.25
N GLY A 118 10.56 -19.63 -5.02
CA GLY A 118 10.09 -19.49 -6.41
C GLY A 118 8.56 -19.45 -6.50
N TYR A 119 7.89 -18.82 -5.54
CA TYR A 119 6.44 -18.82 -5.44
C TYR A 119 5.88 -17.40 -5.63
N GLU A 120 4.84 -17.29 -6.44
CA GLU A 120 4.03 -16.09 -6.61
C GLU A 120 2.60 -16.42 -6.16
N ASP A 121 2.02 -15.58 -5.27
CA ASP A 121 0.66 -15.81 -4.78
C ASP A 121 -0.36 -15.57 -5.90
N PRO A 122 -1.15 -16.58 -6.30
CA PRO A 122 -2.17 -16.45 -7.35
C PRO A 122 -3.47 -15.82 -6.86
N VAL A 123 -3.57 -15.49 -5.57
CA VAL A 123 -4.75 -14.89 -4.95
C VAL A 123 -4.44 -13.45 -4.55
N HIS A 124 -5.16 -12.54 -5.16
CA HIS A 124 -5.05 -11.11 -4.87
C HIS A 124 -5.93 -10.68 -3.71
N SER A 125 -5.52 -9.62 -3.03
CA SER A 125 -6.30 -8.96 -1.99
C SER A 125 -6.59 -7.52 -2.38
N ILE A 126 -7.84 -7.08 -2.18
CA ILE A 126 -8.22 -5.70 -2.50
C ILE A 126 -7.33 -4.69 -1.77
N ARG A 127 -6.93 -4.98 -0.55
CA ARG A 127 -6.08 -4.11 0.25
C ARG A 127 -4.69 -3.94 -0.37
N ARG A 128 -4.01 -5.05 -0.69
CA ARG A 128 -2.63 -4.98 -1.25
C ARG A 128 -2.62 -4.29 -2.61
N GLN A 129 -3.60 -4.59 -3.48
CA GLN A 129 -3.73 -3.90 -4.76
C GLN A 129 -3.98 -2.40 -4.55
N SER A 130 -4.91 -2.04 -3.67
CA SER A 130 -5.24 -0.65 -3.37
C SER A 130 -4.06 0.15 -2.81
N GLU A 131 -3.28 -0.43 -1.91
CA GLU A 131 -2.08 0.20 -1.34
C GLU A 131 -1.00 0.43 -2.40
N GLY A 132 -0.80 -0.54 -3.31
CA GLY A 132 0.13 -0.38 -4.43
C GLY A 132 -0.30 0.74 -5.40
N ILE A 133 -1.58 0.78 -5.78
CA ILE A 133 -2.12 1.85 -6.64
C ILE A 133 -1.99 3.21 -5.95
N TYR A 134 -2.33 3.28 -4.66
CA TYR A 134 -2.22 4.49 -3.85
C TYR A 134 -0.78 5.04 -3.83
N ALA A 135 0.20 4.17 -3.57
CA ALA A 135 1.61 4.54 -3.57
C ALA A 135 2.05 5.11 -4.92
N MET A 136 1.68 4.46 -6.02
CA MET A 136 2.05 4.92 -7.35
C MET A 136 1.33 6.18 -7.79
N LEU A 137 0.09 6.40 -7.37
CA LEU A 137 -0.61 7.66 -7.63
C LEU A 137 0.01 8.83 -6.85
N HIS A 138 0.54 8.59 -5.65
CA HIS A 138 1.34 9.58 -4.93
C HIS A 138 2.62 9.93 -5.68
N PHE A 139 3.37 8.92 -6.10
CA PHE A 139 4.56 9.12 -6.92
C PHE A 139 4.25 9.94 -8.18
N LEU A 140 3.24 9.55 -8.94
CA LEU A 140 2.86 10.25 -10.18
C LEU A 140 2.40 11.69 -9.92
N ALA A 141 1.68 11.94 -8.83
CA ALA A 141 1.25 13.29 -8.45
C ALA A 141 2.46 14.16 -8.10
N TYR A 142 3.35 13.66 -7.26
CA TYR A 142 4.60 14.34 -6.89
C TYR A 142 5.46 14.65 -8.12
N GLU A 143 5.66 13.68 -9.00
CA GLU A 143 6.44 13.86 -10.23
C GLU A 143 5.81 14.92 -11.15
N LYS A 144 4.50 14.87 -11.31
CA LYS A 144 3.78 15.87 -12.12
C LYS A 144 3.88 17.28 -11.55
N GLU A 145 3.79 17.45 -10.23
CA GLU A 145 3.98 18.74 -9.56
C GLU A 145 5.40 19.28 -9.75
N ASN A 146 6.37 18.39 -9.90
CA ASN A 146 7.78 18.73 -10.20
C ASN A 146 8.10 18.74 -11.71
N GLY A 147 7.10 18.78 -12.58
CA GLY A 147 7.25 18.90 -14.02
C GLY A 147 7.69 17.63 -14.75
N ARG A 148 7.71 16.49 -14.08
CA ARG A 148 8.10 15.19 -14.65
C ARG A 148 6.87 14.31 -14.93
N ARG A 149 6.94 13.48 -15.97
CA ARG A 149 5.83 12.59 -16.38
C ARG A 149 6.33 11.17 -16.62
N HIS A 150 5.49 10.22 -16.26
CA HIS A 150 5.76 8.78 -16.44
C HIS A 150 4.57 8.11 -17.17
N PRO A 151 4.45 8.26 -18.49
CA PRO A 151 3.27 7.81 -19.24
C PRO A 151 2.96 6.32 -19.11
N GLU A 152 3.99 5.47 -19.01
CA GLU A 152 3.81 4.04 -18.84
C GLU A 152 3.18 3.71 -17.49
N TRP A 153 3.65 4.33 -16.40
CA TRP A 153 3.04 4.21 -15.08
C TRP A 153 1.62 4.79 -15.03
N GLU A 154 1.40 5.94 -15.69
CA GLU A 154 0.06 6.52 -15.80
C GLU A 154 -0.92 5.56 -16.45
N GLN A 155 -0.50 4.91 -17.54
CA GLN A 155 -1.33 3.91 -18.22
C GLN A 155 -1.60 2.68 -17.35
N LYS A 156 -0.56 2.17 -16.64
CA LYS A 156 -0.72 1.04 -15.70
C LYS A 156 -1.71 1.38 -14.60
N MET A 157 -1.58 2.55 -13.96
CA MET A 157 -2.47 2.96 -12.87
C MET A 157 -3.91 3.18 -13.35
N LYS A 158 -4.11 3.73 -14.55
CA LYS A 158 -5.42 3.86 -15.14
C LYS A 158 -6.07 2.49 -15.37
N ASN A 159 -5.33 1.54 -15.93
CA ASN A 159 -5.82 0.18 -16.13
C ASN A 159 -6.21 -0.48 -14.81
N MET A 160 -5.38 -0.34 -13.76
CA MET A 160 -5.69 -0.90 -12.45
C MET A 160 -6.91 -0.26 -11.79
N LEU A 161 -7.10 1.05 -11.94
CA LEU A 161 -8.31 1.73 -11.47
C LEU A 161 -9.56 1.23 -12.21
N ASP A 162 -9.47 1.00 -13.52
CA ASP A 162 -10.56 0.42 -14.30
C ASP A 162 -10.84 -1.05 -13.88
N ILE A 163 -9.82 -1.79 -13.47
CA ILE A 163 -9.97 -3.12 -12.86
C ILE A 163 -10.70 -3.03 -11.51
N LEU A 164 -10.36 -2.05 -10.65
CA LEU A 164 -11.10 -1.84 -9.40
C LEU A 164 -12.59 -1.58 -9.66
N LEU A 165 -12.94 -0.76 -10.67
CA LEU A 165 -14.35 -0.55 -11.03
C LEU A 165 -15.07 -1.86 -11.38
N ARG A 166 -14.38 -2.83 -11.99
CA ARG A 166 -14.96 -4.14 -12.32
C ARG A 166 -15.14 -5.05 -11.11
N LEU A 167 -14.32 -4.88 -10.08
CA LEU A 167 -14.37 -5.67 -8.84
C LEU A 167 -15.44 -5.15 -7.88
N GLN A 168 -15.86 -3.88 -8.00
CA GLN A 168 -16.87 -3.31 -7.11
C GLN A 168 -18.21 -4.04 -7.24
N GLN A 169 -18.77 -4.41 -6.10
CA GLN A 169 -20.08 -5.07 -6.02
C GLN A 169 -21.20 -4.04 -6.12
N ALA A 170 -22.42 -4.52 -6.40
CA ALA A 170 -23.59 -3.66 -6.57
C ALA A 170 -23.93 -2.82 -5.33
N ASP A 171 -23.57 -3.28 -4.14
CA ASP A 171 -23.75 -2.58 -2.87
C ASP A 171 -22.64 -1.57 -2.54
N GLY A 172 -21.61 -1.45 -3.39
CA GLY A 172 -20.47 -0.57 -3.22
C GLY A 172 -19.26 -1.20 -2.51
N SER A 173 -19.40 -2.44 -2.04
CA SER A 173 -18.30 -3.19 -1.41
C SER A 173 -17.29 -3.69 -2.44
N PHE A 174 -16.15 -4.18 -1.92
CA PHE A 174 -15.15 -4.91 -2.69
C PHE A 174 -14.92 -6.29 -2.06
N PRO A 175 -14.73 -7.33 -2.89
CA PRO A 175 -14.35 -8.64 -2.38
C PRO A 175 -12.96 -8.55 -1.73
N ARG A 176 -12.79 -9.22 -0.60
CA ARG A 176 -11.50 -9.23 0.09
C ARG A 176 -10.42 -9.91 -0.74
N LYS A 177 -10.75 -11.06 -1.37
CA LYS A 177 -9.81 -11.84 -2.19
C LYS A 177 -10.42 -12.28 -3.51
N PHE A 178 -9.61 -12.28 -4.55
CA PHE A 178 -10.00 -12.63 -5.91
C PHE A 178 -8.78 -13.16 -6.70
N ARG A 179 -9.01 -13.71 -7.89
CA ARG A 179 -7.99 -14.24 -8.80
C ARG A 179 -7.88 -13.39 -10.07
N ASP A 180 -6.87 -13.66 -10.89
CA ASP A 180 -6.65 -13.00 -12.19
C ASP A 180 -7.87 -13.07 -13.12
N ASP A 181 -8.62 -14.15 -13.09
CA ASP A 181 -9.85 -14.34 -13.86
C ASP A 181 -11.08 -13.64 -13.24
N PHE A 182 -10.88 -12.85 -12.18
CA PHE A 182 -11.94 -12.20 -11.39
C PHE A 182 -12.82 -13.14 -10.56
N THR A 183 -12.46 -14.42 -10.46
CA THR A 183 -13.15 -15.33 -9.53
C THR A 183 -12.98 -14.83 -8.10
N ILE A 184 -14.09 -14.60 -7.41
CA ILE A 184 -14.09 -14.15 -6.02
C ILE A 184 -13.77 -15.34 -5.10
N VAL A 185 -12.77 -15.20 -4.26
CA VAL A 185 -12.33 -16.20 -3.28
C VAL A 185 -12.89 -15.92 -1.89
N ASP A 186 -13.01 -14.65 -1.53
CA ASP A 186 -13.51 -14.19 -0.23
C ASP A 186 -14.31 -12.90 -0.41
N THR A 187 -15.59 -12.95 -0.01
CA THR A 187 -16.56 -11.85 -0.16
C THR A 187 -16.60 -10.95 1.07
N SER A 188 -15.83 -11.22 2.14
CA SER A 188 -15.88 -10.39 3.34
C SER A 188 -15.57 -8.92 3.03
N GLY A 189 -16.40 -8.02 3.54
CA GLY A 189 -16.36 -6.59 3.18
C GLY A 189 -15.38 -5.75 4.01
N GLY A 190 -14.79 -6.30 5.06
CA GLY A 190 -13.95 -5.55 6.01
C GLY A 190 -12.72 -4.88 5.40
N SER A 191 -12.22 -5.36 4.26
CA SER A 191 -11.10 -4.73 3.53
C SER A 191 -11.53 -3.65 2.51
N THR A 192 -12.83 -3.46 2.31
CA THR A 192 -13.42 -2.47 1.39
C THR A 192 -12.89 -1.04 1.61
N PRO A 193 -12.67 -0.55 2.86
CA PRO A 193 -12.19 0.80 3.10
C PRO A 193 -10.90 1.14 2.34
N SER A 194 -10.01 0.18 2.16
CA SER A 194 -8.72 0.39 1.48
C SER A 194 -8.87 0.84 0.01
N ALA A 195 -9.95 0.48 -0.67
CA ALA A 195 -10.20 0.84 -2.07
C ALA A 195 -10.61 2.32 -2.24
N THR A 196 -11.06 2.98 -1.18
CA THR A 196 -11.50 4.39 -1.25
C THR A 196 -10.34 5.32 -1.62
N LEU A 197 -9.16 5.10 -1.02
CA LEU A 197 -7.99 5.96 -1.22
C LEU A 197 -7.55 6.03 -2.70
N PRO A 198 -7.26 4.91 -3.38
CA PRO A 198 -6.83 4.96 -4.77
C PRO A 198 -7.92 5.47 -5.71
N LEU A 199 -9.21 5.22 -5.45
CA LEU A 199 -10.30 5.74 -6.25
C LEU A 199 -10.39 7.27 -6.17
N VAL A 200 -10.30 7.85 -4.97
CA VAL A 200 -10.32 9.31 -4.79
C VAL A 200 -9.09 9.94 -5.43
N MET A 201 -7.90 9.35 -5.24
CA MET A 201 -6.68 9.85 -5.86
C MET A 201 -6.69 9.69 -7.38
N GLY A 202 -7.22 8.58 -7.90
CA GLY A 202 -7.40 8.35 -9.33
C GLY A 202 -8.28 9.42 -9.95
N TYR A 203 -9.39 9.78 -9.30
CA TYR A 203 -10.22 10.90 -9.71
C TYR A 203 -9.44 12.23 -9.69
N LYS A 204 -8.71 12.51 -8.63
CA LYS A 204 -7.91 13.75 -8.52
C LYS A 204 -6.86 13.84 -9.63
N TYR A 205 -6.22 12.73 -9.98
CA TYR A 205 -5.16 12.68 -10.97
C TYR A 205 -5.68 12.71 -12.41
N PHE A 206 -6.58 11.77 -12.76
CA PHE A 206 -7.06 11.54 -14.13
C PHE A 206 -8.32 12.35 -14.47
N LYS A 207 -9.01 12.93 -13.47
CA LYS A 207 -10.29 13.66 -13.63
C LYS A 207 -11.45 12.79 -14.15
N ASP A 208 -11.32 11.46 -14.07
CA ASP A 208 -12.38 10.52 -14.48
C ASP A 208 -13.43 10.39 -13.38
N LYS A 209 -14.65 10.83 -13.68
CA LYS A 209 -15.77 10.85 -12.74
C LYS A 209 -16.25 9.45 -12.32
N ARG A 210 -15.90 8.38 -13.09
CA ARG A 210 -16.25 7.00 -12.73
C ARG A 210 -15.58 6.61 -11.40
N TYR A 211 -14.33 7.00 -11.19
CA TYR A 211 -13.62 6.72 -9.94
C TYR A 211 -14.24 7.43 -8.74
N LEU A 212 -14.68 8.68 -8.92
CA LEU A 212 -15.39 9.40 -7.85
C LEU A 212 -16.76 8.78 -7.55
N ALA A 213 -17.49 8.34 -8.58
CA ALA A 213 -18.78 7.67 -8.41
C ALA A 213 -18.60 6.36 -7.61
N SER A 214 -17.60 5.55 -8.00
CA SER A 214 -17.25 4.33 -7.27
C SER A 214 -16.87 4.62 -5.82
N ALA A 215 -16.00 5.62 -5.57
CA ALA A 215 -15.62 6.01 -4.21
C ALA A 215 -16.84 6.43 -3.35
N LYS A 216 -17.83 7.11 -3.93
CA LYS A 216 -19.06 7.48 -3.23
C LYS A 216 -19.91 6.27 -2.88
N GLN A 217 -20.07 5.31 -3.80
CA GLN A 217 -20.78 4.06 -3.51
C GLN A 217 -20.06 3.28 -2.39
N THR A 218 -18.73 3.26 -2.41
CA THR A 218 -17.95 2.68 -1.32
C THR A 218 -18.19 3.38 0.00
N ALA A 219 -18.17 4.72 0.03
CA ALA A 219 -18.45 5.49 1.24
C ALA A 219 -19.85 5.20 1.80
N ASP A 220 -20.87 5.11 0.92
CA ASP A 220 -22.23 4.71 1.31
C ASP A 220 -22.28 3.32 1.94
N TYR A 221 -21.54 2.35 1.38
CA TYR A 221 -21.40 1.03 1.97
C TYR A 221 -20.73 1.07 3.34
N LEU A 222 -19.62 1.81 3.47
CA LEU A 222 -18.89 1.96 4.74
C LEU A 222 -19.80 2.53 5.81
N GLU A 223 -20.54 3.61 5.52
CA GLU A 223 -21.44 4.24 6.48
C GLU A 223 -22.58 3.30 6.90
N LYS A 224 -23.25 2.67 5.93
CA LYS A 224 -24.47 1.90 6.18
C LYS A 224 -24.20 0.49 6.72
N VAL A 225 -23.09 -0.11 6.36
CA VAL A 225 -22.83 -1.53 6.65
C VAL A 225 -21.73 -1.72 7.69
N LEU A 226 -20.57 -1.06 7.53
CA LEU A 226 -19.44 -1.28 8.42
C LEU A 226 -19.49 -0.38 9.65
N ILE A 227 -19.52 0.94 9.46
CA ILE A 227 -19.46 1.92 10.57
C ILE A 227 -20.69 1.82 11.46
N SER A 228 -21.88 1.76 10.88
CA SER A 228 -23.15 1.68 11.64
C SER A 228 -23.25 0.45 12.52
N LYS A 229 -22.56 -0.64 12.17
CA LYS A 229 -22.57 -1.90 12.90
C LYS A 229 -21.30 -2.13 13.69
N ALA A 230 -20.28 -1.27 13.52
CA ALA A 230 -18.91 -1.49 14.00
C ALA A 230 -18.34 -2.86 13.58
N ASP A 231 -18.70 -3.33 12.36
CA ASP A 231 -18.36 -4.65 11.85
C ASP A 231 -17.21 -4.53 10.83
N TYR A 232 -15.99 -4.58 11.33
CA TYR A 232 -14.76 -4.53 10.54
C TYR A 232 -14.16 -5.92 10.33
N PHE A 233 -15.00 -6.94 10.35
CA PHE A 233 -14.55 -8.31 10.19
C PHE A 233 -13.88 -8.51 8.82
N SER A 234 -12.62 -8.87 8.86
CA SER A 234 -11.92 -9.44 7.74
C SER A 234 -11.32 -10.76 8.20
N SER A 235 -11.71 -11.86 7.54
CA SER A 235 -11.08 -13.14 7.82
C SER A 235 -9.60 -13.05 7.42
N THR A 236 -8.73 -12.80 8.37
CA THR A 236 -7.29 -12.88 8.18
C THR A 236 -6.84 -14.34 8.37
N LEU A 237 -5.71 -14.72 7.76
CA LEU A 237 -5.14 -16.05 8.00
C LEU A 237 -4.80 -16.29 9.47
N ASP A 238 -4.59 -15.21 10.22
CA ASP A 238 -4.08 -15.28 11.58
C ASP A 238 -5.17 -15.24 12.66
N ALA A 239 -6.35 -14.71 12.35
CA ALA A 239 -7.43 -14.64 13.31
C ALA A 239 -8.78 -14.38 12.64
N ASN A 240 -9.78 -15.08 13.11
CA ASN A 240 -11.17 -14.83 12.81
C ASN A 240 -11.67 -13.68 13.71
N CYS A 241 -11.21 -12.46 13.45
CA CYS A 241 -11.45 -11.30 14.32
C CYS A 241 -11.60 -10.01 13.50
N GLU A 242 -12.00 -8.96 14.17
CA GLU A 242 -12.06 -7.62 13.61
C GLU A 242 -10.66 -7.12 13.21
N ASP A 243 -10.58 -6.51 12.03
CA ASP A 243 -9.38 -5.90 11.52
C ASP A 243 -9.31 -4.44 11.98
N LYS A 244 -8.40 -4.15 12.91
CA LYS A 244 -8.19 -2.79 13.42
C LYS A 244 -7.76 -1.81 12.35
N GLU A 245 -7.02 -2.27 11.34
CA GLU A 245 -6.60 -1.41 10.25
C GLU A 245 -7.76 -1.09 9.31
N ALA A 246 -8.71 -2.02 9.11
CA ALA A 246 -9.93 -1.73 8.38
C ALA A 246 -10.72 -0.59 9.03
N SER A 247 -10.78 -0.53 10.36
CA SER A 247 -11.43 0.56 11.10
C SER A 247 -10.71 1.91 10.95
N LEU A 248 -9.39 1.91 10.71
CA LEU A 248 -8.62 3.13 10.46
C LEU A 248 -8.81 3.68 9.05
N TYR A 249 -9.14 2.82 8.08
CA TYR A 249 -9.41 3.24 6.71
C TYR A 249 -10.87 3.66 6.49
N ALA A 250 -11.78 3.25 7.37
CA ALA A 250 -13.19 3.59 7.32
C ALA A 250 -13.49 5.00 7.85
#